data_efdbd66d8e3e449e9ed7006110bfdcc4
#
_entry.id   efdbd66d8e3e449e9ed7006110bfdcc4
#
_cell.length_a   1.000
_cell.length_b   1.000
_cell.length_c   1.000
_cell.angle_alpha   90.00
_cell.angle_beta   90.00
_cell.angle_gamma   90.00
#
_symmetry.space_group_name_H-M   'P 1'
#
loop_
_entity.id
_entity.type
_entity.pdbx_description
1 polymer ?
#
loop_
_entity_poly.entity_id
_entity_poly.type
_entity_poly.pdbx_seq_one_letter_code
_entity_poly.pdbx_strand_id
1 'polypeptide(L)'
;EEVLNGEGIGRTGRLPRAMTLDECAQYVKTCFSLPNVRIFGELNKMVTTAAVSPGSGKSMARPAFEAGVDVLISGDIDHHTGIDMADCGMAVIDAGHYGTEAMFIDFMRQVLAKEYPQLSVEGMPVKEPFTWI
;
A
#
# COMPACT_ATOMS: atom_id res chain seq x y z
N GLU A 1 2.28 9.73 -15.45
CA GLU A 1 2.20 9.93 -14.00
C GLU A 1 2.13 11.43 -13.70
N GLU A 2 1.11 11.89 -12.96
CA GLU A 2 1.10 13.27 -12.49
C GLU A 2 2.20 13.44 -11.44
N VAL A 3 3.19 14.25 -11.76
CA VAL A 3 4.30 14.58 -10.88
C VAL A 3 4.11 16.01 -10.39
N LEU A 4 3.86 16.18 -9.09
CA LEU A 4 3.77 17.49 -8.47
C LEU A 4 5.12 17.82 -7.81
N ASN A 5 5.75 18.92 -8.23
CA ASN A 5 7.05 19.34 -7.71
C ASN A 5 8.17 18.26 -7.80
N GLY A 6 8.13 17.39 -8.81
CA GLY A 6 9.09 16.30 -8.97
C GLY A 6 8.76 15.03 -8.18
N GLU A 7 7.61 14.97 -7.50
CA GLU A 7 7.17 13.81 -6.72
C GLU A 7 5.88 13.22 -7.27
N GLY A 8 5.85 11.89 -7.48
CA GLY A 8 4.67 11.15 -7.87
C GLY A 8 3.85 10.70 -6.67
N ILE A 9 2.63 10.20 -6.94
CA ILE A 9 1.70 9.68 -5.90
C ILE A 9 2.27 8.43 -5.22
N GLY A 10 2.89 7.52 -6.01
CA GLY A 10 3.50 6.29 -5.50
C GLY A 10 5.00 6.42 -5.23
N ARG A 11 5.53 5.40 -4.57
CA ARG A 11 6.97 5.22 -4.36
C ARG A 11 7.37 3.82 -4.76
N THR A 12 8.54 3.67 -5.36
CA THR A 12 9.14 2.36 -5.65
C THR A 12 10.41 2.20 -4.82
N GLY A 13 10.72 0.95 -4.47
CA GLY A 13 11.90 0.67 -3.69
C GLY A 13 12.21 -0.82 -3.58
N ARG A 14 13.32 -1.13 -2.90
CA ARG A 14 13.68 -2.49 -2.56
C ARG A 14 13.03 -2.90 -1.24
N LEU A 15 12.55 -4.14 -1.19
CA LEU A 15 12.17 -4.77 0.07
C LEU A 15 13.41 -4.97 0.96
N PRO A 16 13.25 -5.08 2.29
CA PRO A 16 14.39 -5.21 3.20
C PRO A 16 15.22 -6.49 2.95
N ARG A 17 14.61 -7.51 2.35
CA ARG A 17 15.23 -8.75 1.86
C ARG A 17 14.40 -9.33 0.73
N ALA A 18 15.00 -10.24 -0.03
CA ALA A 18 14.20 -11.12 -0.91
C ALA A 18 13.30 -12.00 -0.04
N MET A 19 12.03 -12.15 -0.44
CA MET A 19 11.05 -12.95 0.29
C MET A 19 10.00 -13.49 -0.67
N THR A 20 9.23 -14.49 -0.25
CA THR A 20 8.08 -14.95 -1.02
C THR A 20 6.95 -13.92 -0.97
N LEU A 21 6.01 -13.98 -1.91
CA LEU A 21 4.84 -13.09 -1.91
C LEU A 21 3.99 -13.28 -0.64
N ASP A 22 3.88 -14.50 -0.13
CA ASP A 22 3.22 -14.76 1.16
C ASP A 22 3.94 -14.05 2.31
N GLU A 23 5.26 -14.21 2.43
CA GLU A 23 6.05 -13.49 3.45
C GLU A 23 5.92 -11.98 3.30
N CYS A 24 5.89 -11.46 2.07
CA CYS A 24 5.68 -10.05 1.79
C CYS A 24 4.29 -9.59 2.26
N ALA A 25 3.26 -10.37 2.02
CA ALA A 25 1.91 -10.07 2.49
C ALA A 25 1.83 -10.05 4.04
N GLN A 26 2.48 -10.99 4.72
CA GLN A 26 2.57 -10.97 6.19
C GLN A 26 3.36 -9.75 6.70
N TYR A 27 4.42 -9.39 6.00
CA TYR A 27 5.18 -8.17 6.30
C TYR A 27 4.32 -6.91 6.15
N VAL A 28 3.57 -6.79 5.06
CA VAL A 28 2.61 -5.69 4.83
C VAL A 28 1.56 -5.64 5.93
N LYS A 29 0.94 -6.77 6.29
CA LYS A 29 -0.01 -6.84 7.40
C LYS A 29 0.59 -6.33 8.71
N THR A 30 1.82 -6.67 8.99
CA THR A 30 2.52 -6.21 10.20
C THR A 30 2.78 -4.72 10.17
N CYS A 31 3.30 -4.19 9.05
CA CYS A 31 3.64 -2.77 8.91
C CYS A 31 2.42 -1.86 9.02
N PHE A 32 1.29 -2.28 8.46
CA PHE A 32 0.05 -1.51 8.46
C PHE A 32 -0.94 -1.91 9.56
N SER A 33 -0.58 -2.89 10.40
CA SER A 33 -1.44 -3.42 11.48
C SER A 33 -2.78 -3.95 10.98
N LEU A 34 -2.77 -4.70 9.87
CA LEU A 34 -3.98 -5.19 9.20
C LEU A 34 -4.31 -6.63 9.59
N PRO A 35 -5.59 -6.97 9.74
CA PRO A 35 -6.01 -8.35 10.00
C PRO A 35 -5.86 -9.25 8.77
N ASN A 36 -6.08 -8.71 7.58
CA ASN A 36 -6.01 -9.42 6.31
C ASN A 36 -5.60 -8.49 5.16
N VAL A 37 -5.18 -9.09 4.04
CA VAL A 37 -4.94 -8.45 2.76
C VAL A 37 -5.42 -9.38 1.66
N ARG A 38 -5.72 -8.85 0.47
CA ARG A 38 -6.05 -9.64 -0.72
C ARG A 38 -4.83 -9.69 -1.63
N ILE A 39 -4.52 -10.86 -2.17
CA ILE A 39 -3.33 -11.08 -2.98
C ILE A 39 -3.74 -11.53 -4.39
N PHE A 40 -3.10 -10.95 -5.41
CA PHE A 40 -3.12 -11.42 -6.79
C PHE A 40 -1.70 -11.82 -7.17
N GLY A 41 -1.51 -13.09 -7.52
CA GLY A 41 -0.22 -13.70 -7.84
C GLY A 41 0.04 -14.99 -7.06
N GLU A 42 1.12 -15.65 -7.39
CA GLU A 42 1.52 -16.91 -6.78
C GLU A 42 2.25 -16.67 -5.45
N LEU A 43 1.77 -17.28 -4.36
CA LEU A 43 2.28 -17.05 -3.00
C LEU A 43 3.76 -17.39 -2.82
N ASN A 44 4.26 -18.37 -3.58
CA ASN A 44 5.67 -18.80 -3.54
C ASN A 44 6.59 -17.99 -4.47
N LYS A 45 6.05 -17.05 -5.26
CA LYS A 45 6.85 -16.16 -6.11
C LYS A 45 7.79 -15.32 -5.25
N MET A 46 9.07 -15.28 -5.64
CA MET A 46 10.04 -14.40 -5.00
C MET A 46 9.86 -12.95 -5.43
N VAL A 47 9.86 -12.04 -4.48
CA VAL A 47 9.78 -10.60 -4.67
C VAL A 47 10.94 -9.89 -3.97
N THR A 48 11.47 -8.85 -4.59
CA THR A 48 12.64 -8.07 -4.12
C THR A 48 12.38 -6.58 -4.16
N THR A 49 11.48 -6.16 -5.05
CA THR A 49 11.12 -4.75 -5.29
C THR A 49 9.62 -4.55 -5.16
N ALA A 50 9.24 -3.41 -4.63
CA ALA A 50 7.84 -3.06 -4.46
C ALA A 50 7.55 -1.64 -4.92
N ALA A 51 6.31 -1.42 -5.37
CA ALA A 51 5.69 -0.11 -5.43
C ALA A 51 4.64 -0.01 -4.32
N VAL A 52 4.54 1.17 -3.71
CA VAL A 52 3.49 1.48 -2.73
C VAL A 52 2.73 2.70 -3.20
N SER A 53 1.40 2.60 -3.25
CA SER A 53 0.50 3.71 -3.53
C SER A 53 -0.67 3.64 -2.56
N PRO A 54 -0.87 4.61 -1.65
CA PRO A 54 -1.98 4.58 -0.70
C PRO A 54 -3.32 4.80 -1.39
N GLY A 55 -4.39 4.46 -0.69
CA GLY A 55 -5.76 4.66 -1.14
C GLY A 55 -6.13 3.76 -2.33
N SER A 56 -6.90 4.28 -3.29
CA SER A 56 -7.31 3.55 -4.49
C SER A 56 -6.20 3.50 -5.53
N GLY A 57 -5.56 2.35 -5.64
CA GLY A 57 -4.35 2.17 -6.44
C GLY A 57 -4.55 1.71 -7.88
N LYS A 58 -5.78 1.61 -8.37
CA LYS A 58 -6.04 1.13 -9.74
C LYS A 58 -5.25 1.90 -10.80
N SER A 59 -5.23 3.23 -10.72
CA SER A 59 -4.51 4.09 -11.68
C SER A 59 -2.99 3.93 -11.63
N MET A 60 -2.48 3.41 -10.51
CA MET A 60 -1.03 3.22 -10.28
C MET A 60 -0.54 1.83 -10.68
N ALA A 61 -1.44 0.90 -11.02
CA ALA A 61 -1.06 -0.46 -11.41
C ALA A 61 -0.16 -0.46 -12.65
N ARG A 62 -0.54 0.26 -13.69
CA ARG A 62 0.26 0.36 -14.92
C ARG A 62 1.60 1.08 -14.70
N PRO A 63 1.67 2.27 -14.07
CA PRO A 63 2.95 2.90 -13.73
C PRO A 63 3.89 2.01 -12.89
N ALA A 64 3.35 1.25 -11.93
CA ALA A 64 4.13 0.31 -11.14
C ALA A 64 4.71 -0.83 -12.01
N PHE A 65 3.89 -1.39 -12.88
CA PHE A 65 4.33 -2.41 -13.84
C PHE A 65 5.43 -1.88 -14.78
N GLU A 66 5.25 -0.70 -15.34
CA GLU A 66 6.25 -0.04 -16.21
C GLU A 66 7.55 0.29 -15.47
N ALA A 67 7.48 0.52 -14.15
CA ALA A 67 8.67 0.68 -13.30
C ALA A 67 9.41 -0.64 -13.03
N GLY A 68 8.86 -1.78 -13.44
CA GLY A 68 9.50 -3.09 -13.33
C GLY A 68 9.61 -3.64 -11.92
N VAL A 69 8.68 -3.29 -11.03
CA VAL A 69 8.64 -3.83 -9.66
C VAL A 69 7.99 -5.22 -9.62
N ASP A 70 8.36 -6.03 -8.63
CA ASP A 70 7.83 -7.39 -8.45
C ASP A 70 6.42 -7.39 -7.86
N VAL A 71 6.08 -6.39 -7.03
CA VAL A 71 4.80 -6.31 -6.33
C VAL A 71 4.32 -4.87 -6.16
N LEU A 72 3.01 -4.65 -6.38
CA LEU A 72 2.31 -3.42 -6.02
C LEU A 72 1.57 -3.62 -4.69
N ILE A 73 1.75 -2.71 -3.75
CA ILE A 73 1.03 -2.63 -2.48
C ILE A 73 0.13 -1.39 -2.52
N SER A 74 -1.19 -1.59 -2.45
CA SER A 74 -2.17 -0.51 -2.59
C SER A 74 -3.52 -0.90 -1.97
N GLY A 75 -4.58 -0.16 -2.26
CA GLY A 75 -5.95 -0.50 -1.89
C GLY A 75 -6.92 -0.39 -3.05
N ASP A 76 -8.13 -0.92 -2.85
CA ASP A 76 -9.26 -0.87 -3.79
C ASP A 76 -8.93 -1.37 -5.21
N ILE A 77 -8.12 -2.41 -5.29
CA ILE A 77 -7.79 -3.02 -6.58
C ILE A 77 -8.98 -3.84 -7.07
N ASP A 78 -9.51 -3.50 -8.23
CA ASP A 78 -10.60 -4.27 -8.82
C ASP A 78 -10.12 -5.62 -9.39
N HIS A 79 -11.10 -6.50 -9.60
CA HIS A 79 -10.87 -7.88 -10.05
C HIS A 79 -10.00 -7.97 -11.31
N HIS A 80 -10.34 -7.18 -12.33
CA HIS A 80 -9.64 -7.25 -13.63
C HIS A 80 -8.21 -6.71 -13.52
N THR A 81 -8.04 -5.54 -12.89
CA THR A 81 -6.71 -4.95 -12.69
C THR A 81 -5.78 -5.91 -11.93
N GLY A 82 -6.27 -6.56 -10.87
CA GLY A 82 -5.47 -7.50 -10.10
C GLY A 82 -5.03 -8.71 -10.91
N ILE A 83 -5.94 -9.31 -11.68
CA ILE A 83 -5.63 -10.46 -12.54
C ILE A 83 -4.68 -10.06 -13.67
N ASP A 84 -4.97 -8.97 -14.38
CA ASP A 84 -4.16 -8.52 -15.52
C ASP A 84 -2.70 -8.26 -15.09
N MET A 85 -2.49 -7.64 -13.92
CA MET A 85 -1.14 -7.41 -13.40
C MET A 85 -0.42 -8.70 -13.01
N ALA A 86 -1.13 -9.62 -12.37
CA ALA A 86 -0.59 -10.93 -12.00
C ALA A 86 -0.21 -11.77 -13.26
N ASP A 87 -1.05 -11.76 -14.28
CA ASP A 87 -0.79 -12.45 -15.56
C ASP A 87 0.38 -11.81 -16.33
N CYS A 88 0.56 -10.49 -16.18
CA CYS A 88 1.74 -9.78 -16.70
C CYS A 88 3.01 -10.03 -15.88
N GLY A 89 2.92 -10.73 -14.77
CA GLY A 89 4.06 -11.08 -13.91
C GLY A 89 4.34 -10.11 -12.77
N MET A 90 3.51 -9.10 -12.51
CA MET A 90 3.60 -8.25 -11.31
C MET A 90 2.54 -8.67 -10.30
N ALA A 91 2.95 -9.08 -9.11
CA ALA A 91 2.02 -9.39 -8.03
C ALA A 91 1.34 -8.12 -7.48
N VAL A 92 0.15 -8.29 -6.88
CA VAL A 92 -0.54 -7.19 -6.22
C VAL A 92 -0.98 -7.62 -4.82
N ILE A 93 -0.70 -6.79 -3.82
CA ILE A 93 -1.21 -6.90 -2.46
C ILE A 93 -2.17 -5.73 -2.24
N ASP A 94 -3.46 -6.05 -2.18
CA ASP A 94 -4.50 -5.08 -1.84
C ASP A 94 -4.70 -5.09 -0.32
N ALA A 95 -4.19 -4.04 0.30
CA ALA A 95 -4.22 -3.80 1.74
C ALA A 95 -5.41 -2.94 2.19
N GLY A 96 -6.31 -2.66 1.26
CA GLY A 96 -7.47 -1.81 1.47
C GLY A 96 -7.15 -0.32 1.54
N HIS A 97 -8.13 0.51 1.22
CA HIS A 97 -7.98 1.97 1.22
C HIS A 97 -7.61 2.48 2.63
N TYR A 98 -8.44 2.16 3.60
CA TYR A 98 -8.20 2.51 5.00
C TYR A 98 -6.88 1.96 5.53
N GLY A 99 -6.56 0.71 5.16
CA GLY A 99 -5.34 0.06 5.60
C GLY A 99 -4.08 0.81 5.20
N THR A 100 -4.06 1.35 3.98
CA THR A 100 -2.91 2.08 3.46
C THR A 100 -2.84 3.55 3.94
N GLU A 101 -3.94 4.13 4.41
CA GLU A 101 -4.02 5.54 4.78
C GLU A 101 -4.12 5.79 6.30
N ALA A 102 -4.52 4.80 7.09
CA ALA A 102 -4.76 4.96 8.53
C ALA A 102 -3.54 5.51 9.30
N MET A 103 -2.33 5.17 8.88
CA MET A 103 -1.09 5.64 9.49
C MET A 103 -0.91 7.17 9.41
N PHE A 104 -1.58 7.83 8.46
CA PHE A 104 -1.52 9.29 8.28
C PHE A 104 -2.05 10.04 9.52
N ILE A 105 -3.01 9.48 10.24
CA ILE A 105 -3.59 10.12 11.44
C ILE A 105 -2.51 10.31 12.51
N ASP A 106 -1.80 9.24 12.87
CA ASP A 106 -0.75 9.32 13.89
C ASP A 106 0.45 10.13 13.42
N PHE A 107 0.82 10.02 12.14
CA PHE A 107 1.87 10.83 11.56
C PHE A 107 1.54 12.32 11.66
N MET A 108 0.36 12.74 11.22
CA MET A 108 -0.05 14.14 11.26
C MET A 108 -0.22 14.65 12.69
N ARG A 109 -0.73 13.82 13.60
CA ARG A 109 -0.80 14.17 15.02
C ARG A 109 0.59 14.50 15.60
N GLN A 110 1.59 13.69 15.29
CA GLN A 110 2.97 13.94 15.72
C GLN A 110 3.58 15.20 15.10
N VAL A 111 3.37 15.42 13.80
CA VAL A 111 3.84 16.62 13.09
C VAL A 111 3.21 17.86 13.68
N LEU A 112 1.89 17.90 13.86
CA LEU A 112 1.18 19.04 14.41
C LEU A 112 1.55 19.31 15.87
N ALA A 113 1.70 18.28 16.69
CA ALA A 113 2.13 18.45 18.08
C ALA A 113 3.55 19.02 18.20
N LYS A 114 4.42 18.69 17.24
CA LYS A 114 5.79 19.22 17.19
C LYS A 114 5.84 20.66 16.69
N GLU A 115 5.16 20.95 15.58
CA GLU A 115 5.21 22.27 14.94
C GLU A 115 4.36 23.33 15.66
N TYR A 116 3.30 22.89 16.34
CA TYR A 116 2.33 23.74 17.01
C TYR A 116 2.06 23.25 18.44
N PRO A 117 3.05 23.33 19.36
CA PRO A 117 2.93 22.75 20.71
C PRO A 117 1.85 23.40 21.58
N GLN A 118 1.32 24.56 21.17
CA GLN A 118 0.20 25.23 21.85
C GLN A 118 -1.17 24.64 21.50
N LEU A 119 -1.25 23.75 20.48
CA LEU A 119 -2.51 23.12 20.10
C LEU A 119 -2.69 21.78 20.82
N SER A 120 -3.92 21.50 21.26
CA SER A 120 -4.33 20.16 21.65
C SER A 120 -4.74 19.40 20.38
N VAL A 121 -3.98 18.37 20.00
CA VAL A 121 -4.22 17.61 18.77
C VAL A 121 -4.64 16.19 19.12
N GLU A 122 -5.85 15.80 18.74
CA GLU A 122 -6.39 14.48 18.95
C GLU A 122 -6.57 13.76 17.60
N GLY A 123 -6.16 12.49 17.55
CA GLY A 123 -6.40 11.62 16.39
C GLY A 123 -7.75 10.89 16.56
N MET A 124 -8.62 10.99 15.57
CA MET A 124 -9.84 10.16 15.55
C MET A 124 -9.47 8.73 15.18
N PRO A 125 -9.99 7.71 15.89
CA PRO A 125 -9.74 6.32 15.52
C PRO A 125 -10.35 6.02 14.15
N VAL A 126 -9.57 5.32 13.33
CA VAL A 126 -10.06 4.82 12.03
C VAL A 126 -11.11 3.75 12.28
N LYS A 127 -12.21 3.87 11.58
CA LYS A 127 -13.27 2.85 11.55
C LYS A 127 -13.63 2.61 10.09
N GLU A 128 -13.52 1.37 9.64
CA GLU A 128 -13.99 1.02 8.30
C GLU A 128 -15.49 1.33 8.15
N PRO A 129 -15.93 1.87 6.99
CA PRO A 129 -17.32 2.23 6.75
C PRO A 129 -18.21 1.00 6.47
N PHE A 130 -17.63 -0.19 6.44
CA PHE A 130 -18.31 -1.47 6.18
C PHE A 130 -17.85 -2.54 7.18
N THR A 131 -18.58 -3.64 7.22
CA THR A 131 -18.26 -4.78 8.08
C THR A 131 -18.07 -6.03 7.22
N TRP A 132 -17.01 -6.78 7.48
CA TRP A 132 -16.83 -8.13 6.92
C TRP A 132 -17.67 -9.11 7.74
N ILE A 133 -18.46 -9.94 7.06
CA ILE A 133 -19.33 -10.99 7.67
C ILE A 133 -18.85 -12.35 7.20
#